data_9d1aee8cfc8ab64e783894ef7f4a1ebe
#
_entry.id   9d1aee8cfc8ab64e783894ef7f4a1ebe
#
_cell.length_a   1.000
_cell.length_b   1.000
_cell.length_c   1.000
_cell.angle_alpha   90.00
_cell.angle_beta   90.00
_cell.angle_gamma   90.00
#
_symmetry.space_group_name_H-M   'P 1'
#
loop_
_entity.id
_entity.type
_entity.pdbx_description
1 polymer ?
#
loop_
_entity_poly.entity_id
_entity_poly.type
_entity_poly.pdbx_seq_one_letter_code
_entity_poly.pdbx_strand_id
1 'polypeptide(L)'
;MRRARSIASLCGLLGIGCSEPDSSSKAPIAAESEMLNPSDPATSCAEDSGVIMATPERYARYREWGFNRYAEVVAPNGKPIRIFVQEGVTDHQAHRARNVLRFFLSDFAGSPYGADKSAVANAMADNQAALMLPAGAHEEGNEPPFDAQPLYAAEMTVEGGPWYQNNNWEHRDATFEEIFHLVHDAGIGTHMPGALPDFQIALRAEAEAAIGDGRWGIPVDSGVTDWIEELRREDSLAQEYIASVIDSYYGYWGAFDDAPGGMWGIYIAKNRAEIASLDPAGLALLEAFLPSMVNYEARLDKRFTGTFSLAFDPSEPYTHKSQYLINATLTGSNAANLTGNAFDNRLRGNTSDNTIDGGQGTDTVIYCHPAADYTITTVEDWTTVTGPDGTDRLFDIERIWFHDGEVVLTQ
;
A
#
# COMPACT_ATOMS: atom_id res chain seq x y z
N MET A 1 -13.69 5.19 25.17
CA MET A 1 -13.27 5.02 23.78
C MET A 1 -12.53 6.29 23.39
N ARG A 2 -11.21 6.22 23.25
CA ARG A 2 -10.42 7.37 22.76
C ARG A 2 -10.35 7.21 21.25
N ARG A 3 -11.07 8.07 20.52
CA ARG A 3 -11.04 8.13 19.06
C ARG A 3 -9.67 8.67 18.64
N ALA A 4 -9.01 7.98 17.71
CA ALA A 4 -7.89 8.58 16.98
C ALA A 4 -8.44 9.79 16.22
N ARG A 5 -7.93 10.97 16.49
CA ARG A 5 -8.25 12.16 15.70
C ARG A 5 -7.29 12.19 14.54
N SER A 6 -7.83 12.23 13.32
CA SER A 6 -7.05 12.62 12.14
C SER A 6 -6.50 14.03 12.39
N ILE A 7 -5.22 14.21 12.16
CA ILE A 7 -4.59 15.53 12.30
C ILE A 7 -4.55 16.16 10.93
N ALA A 8 -5.51 17.04 10.70
CA ALA A 8 -5.40 17.95 9.58
C ALA A 8 -4.34 19.01 9.88
N SER A 9 -3.40 19.14 8.97
CA SER A 9 -2.31 20.10 9.01
C SER A 9 -2.85 21.52 8.81
N LEU A 10 -2.49 22.42 9.71
CA LEU A 10 -2.79 23.85 9.62
C LEU A 10 -1.99 24.48 8.48
N CYS A 11 -2.68 24.91 7.44
CA CYS A 11 -2.08 25.68 6.35
C CYS A 11 -1.84 27.15 6.76
N GLY A 12 -0.59 27.53 6.95
CA GLY A 12 -0.16 28.93 7.08
C GLY A 12 0.29 29.48 5.74
N LEU A 13 -0.42 30.46 5.21
CA LEU A 13 -0.05 31.27 4.05
C LEU A 13 1.27 32.00 4.26
N LEU A 14 2.20 31.91 3.32
CA LEU A 14 2.99 33.08 2.85
C LEU A 14 3.72 32.74 1.52
N GLY A 15 3.63 33.67 0.61
CA GLY A 15 3.90 33.64 -0.79
C GLY A 15 5.33 33.91 -1.25
N ILE A 16 5.44 33.86 -2.58
CA ILE A 16 6.35 34.55 -3.52
C ILE A 16 7.62 33.79 -3.92
N GLY A 17 7.77 33.67 -5.23
CA GLY A 17 9.04 33.61 -5.92
C GLY A 17 9.03 32.78 -7.20
N CYS A 18 8.58 33.39 -8.32
CA CYS A 18 8.82 32.86 -9.66
C CYS A 18 10.28 32.93 -10.05
N SER A 19 10.87 31.82 -10.48
CA SER A 19 12.05 31.83 -11.36
C SER A 19 11.87 30.72 -12.41
N GLU A 20 12.11 31.10 -13.67
CA GLU A 20 11.94 30.32 -14.89
C GLU A 20 12.83 29.05 -14.92
N PRO A 21 12.41 28.00 -15.65
CA PRO A 21 13.17 26.75 -15.72
C PRO A 21 14.26 26.81 -16.80
N ASP A 22 15.45 26.39 -16.43
CA ASP A 22 16.53 26.10 -17.37
C ASP A 22 16.29 24.71 -18.02
N SER A 23 16.33 24.72 -19.35
CA SER A 23 16.08 23.54 -20.18
C SER A 23 17.37 22.78 -20.41
N SER A 24 17.45 21.56 -19.95
CA SER A 24 18.09 20.41 -20.60
C SER A 24 18.69 19.42 -19.60
N SER A 25 18.01 18.34 -19.37
CA SER A 25 18.63 17.01 -19.27
C SER A 25 17.51 15.95 -19.35
N LYS A 26 17.52 15.14 -20.41
CA LYS A 26 16.69 13.94 -20.49
C LYS A 26 17.09 13.01 -19.35
N ALA A 27 16.14 12.69 -18.48
CA ALA A 27 16.29 11.63 -17.48
C ALA A 27 16.47 10.27 -18.20
N PRO A 28 17.20 9.33 -17.62
CA PRO A 28 17.40 8.01 -18.21
C PRO A 28 16.08 7.21 -18.25
N ILE A 29 15.83 6.58 -19.37
CA ILE A 29 14.63 5.77 -19.69
C ILE A 29 14.34 4.65 -18.65
N ALA A 30 15.34 4.26 -17.85
CA ALA A 30 15.21 3.28 -16.77
C ALA A 30 14.31 3.72 -15.60
N ALA A 31 14.17 5.02 -15.34
CA ALA A 31 13.34 5.53 -14.24
C ALA A 31 11.83 5.46 -14.54
N GLU A 32 11.45 5.52 -15.82
CA GLU A 32 10.03 5.41 -16.24
C GLU A 32 9.47 3.99 -16.06
N SER A 33 10.30 2.95 -16.30
CA SER A 33 9.86 1.55 -16.19
C SER A 33 9.63 1.09 -14.75
N GLU A 34 10.36 1.67 -13.78
CA GLU A 34 10.30 1.26 -12.36
C GLU A 34 9.02 1.70 -11.64
N MET A 35 8.40 2.80 -12.08
CA MET A 35 7.15 3.28 -11.50
C MET A 35 5.90 2.59 -12.06
N LEU A 36 5.96 2.17 -13.31
CA LEU A 36 4.79 1.68 -14.07
C LEU A 36 4.56 0.17 -13.93
N ASN A 37 5.50 -0.58 -13.35
CA ASN A 37 5.34 -2.02 -13.17
C ASN A 37 5.89 -2.51 -11.81
N PRO A 38 5.13 -2.31 -10.70
CA PRO A 38 5.50 -2.84 -9.38
C PRO A 38 5.57 -4.37 -9.37
N SER A 39 5.25 -4.99 -10.47
CA SER A 39 5.14 -6.43 -10.63
C SER A 39 6.28 -7.09 -11.43
N ASP A 40 7.39 -6.43 -11.70
CA ASP A 40 8.54 -7.05 -12.36
C ASP A 40 9.27 -7.99 -11.37
N PRO A 41 9.46 -9.30 -11.69
CA PRO A 41 10.24 -10.22 -10.87
C PRO A 41 11.65 -9.74 -10.55
N ALA A 42 12.30 -9.03 -11.47
CA ALA A 42 13.61 -8.42 -11.24
C ALA A 42 13.58 -7.37 -10.12
N THR A 43 12.47 -6.65 -9.96
CA THR A 43 12.26 -5.69 -8.88
C THR A 43 12.19 -6.39 -7.51
N SER A 44 11.54 -7.55 -7.42
CA SER A 44 11.49 -8.36 -6.20
C SER A 44 12.88 -8.69 -5.67
N CYS A 45 13.80 -9.05 -6.55
CA CYS A 45 15.18 -9.36 -6.17
C CYS A 45 16.02 -8.12 -5.85
N ALA A 46 15.76 -6.99 -6.48
CA ALA A 46 16.48 -5.74 -6.27
C ALA A 46 16.08 -5.01 -4.96
N GLU A 47 14.87 -5.21 -4.49
CA GLU A 47 14.34 -4.54 -3.29
C GLU A 47 15.00 -4.98 -1.97
N ASP A 48 15.82 -6.01 -1.98
CA ASP A 48 16.59 -6.42 -0.80
C ASP A 48 17.76 -5.47 -0.46
N SER A 49 18.13 -4.54 -1.36
CA SER A 49 19.25 -3.62 -1.12
C SER A 49 19.02 -2.24 -1.73
N GLY A 50 19.28 -1.21 -0.95
CA GLY A 50 19.44 0.17 -1.45
C GLY A 50 18.19 1.03 -1.56
N VAL A 51 17.00 0.49 -1.28
CA VAL A 51 15.72 1.25 -1.34
C VAL A 51 15.63 2.24 -0.20
N ILE A 52 16.07 1.87 1.01
CA ILE A 52 16.09 2.74 2.17
C ILE A 52 17.53 3.21 2.38
N MET A 53 17.77 4.48 2.22
CA MET A 53 19.07 5.12 2.28
C MET A 53 19.18 6.11 3.45
N ALA A 54 20.36 6.62 3.73
CA ALA A 54 20.52 7.74 4.66
C ALA A 54 19.84 8.99 4.10
N THR A 55 19.19 9.75 4.99
CA THR A 55 18.55 11.01 4.59
C THR A 55 19.54 11.95 3.92
N PRO A 56 19.31 12.36 2.66
CA PRO A 56 20.20 13.22 1.90
C PRO A 56 20.48 14.55 2.60
N GLU A 57 21.67 15.12 2.37
CA GLU A 57 22.11 16.38 3.02
C GLU A 57 21.15 17.56 2.77
N ARG A 58 20.54 17.62 1.57
CA ARG A 58 19.53 18.64 1.24
C ARG A 58 18.31 18.62 2.17
N TYR A 59 18.12 17.55 2.94
CA TYR A 59 17.04 17.35 3.90
C TYR A 59 17.55 17.26 5.35
N ALA A 60 18.72 17.84 5.67
CA ALA A 60 19.36 17.78 6.99
C ALA A 60 18.43 18.16 8.15
N ARG A 61 17.52 19.13 7.93
CA ARG A 61 16.53 19.56 8.94
C ARG A 61 15.66 18.40 9.47
N TYR A 62 15.38 17.39 8.67
CA TYR A 62 14.59 16.22 9.11
C TYR A 62 15.38 15.32 10.04
N ARG A 63 16.73 15.26 9.92
CA ARG A 63 17.60 14.49 10.80
C ARG A 63 17.61 15.03 12.24
N GLU A 64 17.39 16.32 12.44
CA GLU A 64 17.28 16.93 13.77
C GLU A 64 16.08 16.38 14.56
N TRP A 65 15.09 15.78 13.86
CA TRP A 65 13.92 15.12 14.40
C TRP A 65 14.02 13.58 14.34
N GLY A 66 15.22 13.04 14.10
CA GLY A 66 15.46 11.60 14.07
C GLY A 66 15.07 10.90 12.76
N PHE A 67 14.68 11.63 11.71
CA PHE A 67 14.43 11.06 10.38
C PHE A 67 15.75 10.85 9.64
N ASN A 68 16.50 9.82 10.07
CA ASN A 68 17.85 9.52 9.58
C ASN A 68 17.84 8.65 8.32
N ARG A 69 16.71 8.06 7.98
CA ARG A 69 16.52 7.21 6.80
C ARG A 69 15.51 7.81 5.84
N TYR A 70 15.65 7.46 4.57
CA TYR A 70 14.91 8.07 3.46
C TYR A 70 14.65 7.03 2.39
N ALA A 71 13.48 7.08 1.80
CA ALA A 71 13.13 6.42 0.55
C ALA A 71 12.39 7.39 -0.36
N GLU A 72 12.22 7.04 -1.62
CA GLU A 72 11.47 7.86 -2.57
C GLU A 72 10.77 6.99 -3.63
N VAL A 73 9.74 7.57 -4.24
CA VAL A 73 9.15 7.13 -5.50
C VAL A 73 9.40 8.23 -6.51
N VAL A 74 10.13 7.92 -7.58
CA VAL A 74 10.46 8.91 -8.62
C VAL A 74 9.30 9.01 -9.60
N ALA A 75 8.72 10.20 -9.73
CA ALA A 75 7.65 10.49 -10.68
C ALA A 75 8.19 10.53 -12.12
N PRO A 76 7.33 10.37 -13.18
CA PRO A 76 7.76 10.44 -14.58
C PRO A 76 8.48 11.73 -14.97
N ASN A 77 8.23 12.84 -14.26
CA ASN A 77 8.96 14.11 -14.46
C ASN A 77 10.38 14.11 -13.85
N GLY A 78 10.84 12.98 -13.29
CA GLY A 78 12.16 12.81 -12.68
C GLY A 78 12.30 13.39 -11.27
N LYS A 79 11.22 13.90 -10.67
CA LYS A 79 11.25 14.45 -9.31
C LYS A 79 10.78 13.40 -8.29
N PRO A 80 11.30 13.43 -7.04
CA PRO A 80 10.92 12.46 -6.02
C PRO A 80 9.62 12.83 -5.29
N ILE A 81 8.80 11.83 -5.02
CA ILE A 81 7.82 11.82 -3.94
C ILE A 81 8.56 11.21 -2.74
N ARG A 82 8.65 11.90 -1.63
CA ARG A 82 9.62 11.67 -0.57
C ARG A 82 9.02 10.87 0.58
N ILE A 83 9.82 9.98 1.17
CA ILE A 83 9.45 9.21 2.36
C ILE A 83 10.57 9.38 3.39
N PHE A 84 10.27 10.04 4.50
CA PHE A 84 11.19 10.23 5.62
C PHE A 84 10.90 9.22 6.72
N VAL A 85 11.93 8.50 7.15
CA VAL A 85 11.79 7.36 8.07
C VAL A 85 12.56 7.65 9.36
N GLN A 86 11.84 7.72 10.47
CA GLN A 86 12.43 7.98 11.79
C GLN A 86 13.13 6.73 12.34
N GLU A 87 14.10 6.92 13.21
CA GLU A 87 14.70 5.83 13.97
C GLU A 87 13.64 5.12 14.82
N GLY A 88 13.63 3.78 14.80
CA GLY A 88 12.61 2.96 15.46
C GLY A 88 11.50 2.42 14.52
N VAL A 89 11.26 3.03 13.36
CA VAL A 89 10.47 2.42 12.28
C VAL A 89 11.29 1.29 11.67
N THR A 90 10.71 0.12 11.44
CA THR A 90 11.42 -1.00 10.82
C THR A 90 11.58 -0.81 9.31
N ASP A 91 12.58 -1.44 8.70
CA ASP A 91 12.74 -1.42 7.24
C ASP A 91 11.53 -2.07 6.54
N HIS A 92 10.94 -3.12 7.12
CA HIS A 92 9.71 -3.73 6.60
C HIS A 92 8.54 -2.74 6.53
N GLN A 93 8.34 -1.91 7.56
CA GLN A 93 7.31 -0.85 7.55
C GLN A 93 7.60 0.20 6.49
N ALA A 94 8.85 0.62 6.36
CA ALA A 94 9.24 1.60 5.35
C ALA A 94 9.09 1.06 3.91
N HIS A 95 9.46 -0.21 3.68
CA HIS A 95 9.22 -0.89 2.40
C HIS A 95 7.72 -0.98 2.08
N ARG A 96 6.91 -1.40 3.06
CA ARG A 96 5.45 -1.49 2.89
C ARG A 96 4.85 -0.13 2.53
N ALA A 97 5.20 0.93 3.26
CA ALA A 97 4.70 2.27 2.97
C ALA A 97 5.06 2.72 1.54
N ARG A 98 6.31 2.46 1.11
CA ARG A 98 6.73 2.75 -0.26
C ARG A 98 5.96 1.91 -1.30
N ASN A 99 5.76 0.64 -1.03
CA ASN A 99 5.07 -0.27 -1.94
C ASN A 99 3.58 0.09 -2.08
N VAL A 100 2.92 0.49 -0.99
CA VAL A 100 1.52 0.99 -1.03
C VAL A 100 1.45 2.30 -1.82
N LEU A 101 2.40 3.23 -1.65
CA LEU A 101 2.45 4.45 -2.46
C LEU A 101 2.61 4.14 -3.96
N ARG A 102 3.51 3.22 -4.30
CA ARG A 102 3.67 2.75 -5.70
C ARG A 102 2.40 2.10 -6.24
N PHE A 103 1.72 1.30 -5.44
CA PHE A 103 0.45 0.68 -5.80
C PHE A 103 -0.60 1.73 -6.16
N PHE A 104 -0.79 2.75 -5.33
CA PHE A 104 -1.75 3.82 -5.62
C PHE A 104 -1.41 4.62 -6.87
N LEU A 105 -0.13 4.68 -7.24
CA LEU A 105 0.35 5.39 -8.42
C LEU A 105 0.51 4.48 -9.67
N SER A 106 0.30 3.17 -9.52
CA SER A 106 0.35 2.23 -10.64
C SER A 106 -0.86 2.39 -11.56
N ASP A 107 -0.64 2.30 -12.86
CA ASP A 107 -1.68 2.37 -13.85
C ASP A 107 -2.67 1.20 -13.73
N PHE A 108 -3.93 1.51 -13.96
CA PHE A 108 -5.02 0.55 -14.02
C PHE A 108 -5.74 0.66 -15.37
N ALA A 109 -5.33 -0.14 -16.32
CA ALA A 109 -5.80 -0.09 -17.70
C ALA A 109 -7.33 -0.18 -17.80
N GLY A 110 -7.92 0.71 -18.59
CA GLY A 110 -9.37 0.74 -18.82
C GLY A 110 -10.18 1.52 -17.80
N SER A 111 -9.58 1.98 -16.69
CA SER A 111 -10.28 2.82 -15.71
C SER A 111 -10.31 4.29 -16.15
N PRO A 112 -11.38 5.05 -15.82
CA PRO A 112 -11.53 6.45 -16.24
C PRO A 112 -10.43 7.39 -15.75
N TYR A 113 -9.94 7.21 -14.52
CA TYR A 113 -8.98 8.09 -13.87
C TYR A 113 -7.67 7.39 -13.46
N GLY A 114 -7.64 6.07 -13.54
CA GLY A 114 -6.48 5.27 -13.15
C GLY A 114 -5.68 4.69 -14.32
N ALA A 115 -6.12 4.85 -15.58
CA ALA A 115 -5.49 4.24 -16.75
C ALA A 115 -4.08 4.78 -17.04
N ASP A 116 -3.83 6.04 -16.67
CA ASP A 116 -2.51 6.69 -16.71
C ASP A 116 -2.44 7.66 -15.52
N LYS A 117 -1.67 7.28 -14.50
CA LYS A 117 -1.47 8.08 -13.29
C LYS A 117 -0.20 8.95 -13.32
N SER A 118 0.45 9.04 -14.46
CA SER A 118 1.66 9.86 -14.63
C SER A 118 1.42 11.33 -14.23
N ALA A 119 0.26 11.89 -14.57
CA ALA A 119 -0.10 13.26 -14.20
C ALA A 119 -0.30 13.42 -12.68
N VAL A 120 -0.88 12.42 -12.01
CA VAL A 120 -1.07 12.39 -10.55
C VAL A 120 0.28 12.34 -9.85
N ALA A 121 1.16 11.42 -10.25
CA ALA A 121 2.51 11.29 -9.70
C ALA A 121 3.35 12.57 -9.92
N ASN A 122 3.25 13.16 -11.11
CA ASN A 122 3.94 14.42 -11.42
C ASN A 122 3.43 15.58 -10.56
N ALA A 123 2.11 15.68 -10.34
CA ALA A 123 1.53 16.69 -9.46
C ALA A 123 2.04 16.53 -8.02
N MET A 124 2.04 15.31 -7.49
CA MET A 124 2.60 15.03 -6.16
C MET A 124 4.06 15.48 -6.04
N ALA A 125 4.89 15.13 -7.03
CA ALA A 125 6.30 15.48 -7.03
C ALA A 125 6.53 17.01 -7.18
N ASP A 126 5.73 17.68 -8.00
CA ASP A 126 5.76 19.15 -8.17
C ASP A 126 5.29 19.88 -6.91
N ASN A 127 4.28 19.36 -6.23
CA ASN A 127 3.80 19.81 -4.93
C ASN A 127 4.74 19.44 -3.77
N GLN A 128 5.87 18.79 -4.08
CA GLN A 128 6.85 18.36 -3.08
C GLN A 128 6.25 17.43 -2.01
N ALA A 129 5.33 16.57 -2.39
CA ALA A 129 4.68 15.62 -1.50
C ALA A 129 5.69 14.82 -0.67
N ALA A 130 5.38 14.65 0.61
CA ALA A 130 6.22 13.91 1.54
C ALA A 130 5.37 13.09 2.50
N LEU A 131 5.73 11.82 2.65
CA LEU A 131 5.27 10.95 3.71
C LEU A 131 6.31 10.96 4.85
N MET A 132 5.87 11.15 6.08
CA MET A 132 6.71 10.96 7.26
C MET A 132 6.28 9.69 7.98
N LEU A 133 7.25 8.88 8.37
CA LEU A 133 7.05 7.69 9.18
C LEU A 133 7.66 7.92 10.58
N PRO A 134 6.93 8.53 11.53
CA PRO A 134 7.39 8.70 12.90
C PRO A 134 7.36 7.39 13.65
N ALA A 135 8.28 7.21 14.60
CA ALA A 135 8.27 6.07 15.51
C ALA A 135 7.16 6.21 16.56
N GLY A 136 6.67 5.06 17.07
CA GLY A 136 5.63 5.04 18.11
C GLY A 136 4.24 5.33 17.59
N ALA A 137 3.40 5.89 18.46
CA ALA A 137 2.04 6.33 18.17
C ALA A 137 1.97 7.86 18.10
N HIS A 138 0.90 8.36 17.50
CA HIS A 138 0.60 9.80 17.56
C HIS A 138 0.42 10.26 19.00
N GLU A 139 1.10 11.36 19.35
CA GLU A 139 0.95 12.06 20.65
C GLU A 139 0.69 13.54 20.36
N GLU A 140 -0.45 14.05 20.82
CA GLU A 140 -0.85 15.45 20.65
C GLU A 140 0.23 16.41 21.22
N GLY A 141 0.66 17.37 20.39
CA GLY A 141 1.68 18.36 20.76
C GLY A 141 3.13 17.90 20.56
N ASN A 142 3.35 16.70 20.01
CA ASN A 142 4.68 16.18 19.67
C ASN A 142 4.86 15.87 18.18
N GLU A 143 4.06 16.52 17.35
CA GLU A 143 4.12 16.35 15.91
C GLU A 143 5.37 17.04 15.33
N PRO A 144 6.10 16.36 14.42
CA PRO A 144 7.18 17.01 13.70
C PRO A 144 6.68 18.21 12.90
N PRO A 145 7.35 19.38 12.97
CA PRO A 145 6.88 20.63 12.36
C PRO A 145 7.19 20.69 10.86
N PHE A 146 6.75 19.70 10.12
CA PHE A 146 6.97 19.60 8.67
C PHE A 146 5.62 19.48 7.96
N ASP A 147 5.53 20.10 6.81
CA ASP A 147 4.42 19.91 5.90
C ASP A 147 4.61 18.58 5.16
N ALA A 148 4.05 17.52 5.72
CA ALA A 148 4.13 16.16 5.23
C ALA A 148 3.04 15.30 5.85
N GLN A 149 2.53 14.31 5.13
CA GLN A 149 1.56 13.35 5.65
C GLN A 149 2.23 12.44 6.68
N PRO A 150 1.80 12.41 7.94
CA PRO A 150 2.31 11.47 8.92
C PRO A 150 1.64 10.09 8.78
N LEU A 151 2.41 9.04 9.03
CA LEU A 151 1.92 7.67 9.23
C LEU A 151 2.78 7.04 10.33
N TYR A 152 2.24 6.92 11.52
CA TYR A 152 2.99 6.47 12.68
C TYR A 152 3.28 4.96 12.67
N ALA A 153 4.42 4.55 13.22
CA ALA A 153 4.82 3.14 13.26
C ALA A 153 3.78 2.24 13.95
N ALA A 154 3.05 2.78 14.95
CA ALA A 154 1.98 2.07 15.64
C ALA A 154 0.71 1.87 14.78
N GLU A 155 0.60 2.57 13.67
CA GLU A 155 -0.53 2.52 12.71
C GLU A 155 -0.15 1.77 11.43
N MET A 156 1.09 1.28 11.33
CA MET A 156 1.56 0.46 10.21
C MET A 156 1.69 -0.98 10.63
N THR A 157 0.93 -1.85 10.01
CA THR A 157 1.14 -3.29 10.11
C THR A 157 2.06 -3.78 8.99
N VAL A 158 2.66 -4.95 9.17
CA VAL A 158 3.43 -5.64 8.14
C VAL A 158 2.78 -6.99 7.93
N GLU A 159 2.61 -7.40 6.70
CA GLU A 159 2.03 -8.69 6.34
C GLU A 159 2.75 -9.82 7.11
N GLY A 160 1.99 -10.77 7.65
CA GLY A 160 2.53 -11.84 8.50
C GLY A 160 2.99 -11.41 9.89
N GLY A 161 3.02 -10.11 10.22
CA GLY A 161 3.32 -9.63 11.56
C GLY A 161 2.18 -9.93 12.55
N PRO A 162 2.47 -9.93 13.87
CA PRO A 162 1.46 -10.27 14.88
C PRO A 162 0.22 -9.38 14.82
N TRP A 163 0.40 -8.10 14.57
CA TRP A 163 -0.72 -7.16 14.45
C TRP A 163 -1.58 -7.45 13.21
N TYR A 164 -0.94 -7.69 12.06
CA TYR A 164 -1.63 -8.04 10.84
C TYR A 164 -2.48 -9.31 10.99
N GLN A 165 -1.95 -10.32 11.69
CA GLN A 165 -2.65 -11.59 11.91
C GLN A 165 -3.79 -11.46 12.92
N ASN A 166 -3.60 -10.69 14.00
CA ASN A 166 -4.53 -10.61 15.13
C ASN A 166 -5.63 -9.55 14.96
N ASN A 167 -5.61 -8.74 13.88
CA ASN A 167 -6.59 -7.67 13.65
C ASN A 167 -6.85 -6.83 14.92
N ASN A 168 -5.84 -6.13 15.42
CA ASN A 168 -5.98 -5.28 16.58
C ASN A 168 -6.73 -3.97 16.23
N TRP A 169 -8.00 -3.91 16.52
CA TRP A 169 -8.89 -2.78 16.23
C TRP A 169 -8.69 -1.54 17.10
N GLU A 170 -7.90 -1.63 18.19
CA GLU A 170 -7.48 -0.44 18.94
C GLU A 170 -6.49 0.42 18.14
N HIS A 171 -5.73 -0.23 17.30
CA HIS A 171 -4.66 0.34 16.47
C HIS A 171 -4.75 -0.23 15.06
N ARG A 172 -5.80 0.11 14.32
CA ARG A 172 -5.97 -0.38 12.95
C ARG A 172 -4.75 -0.10 12.06
N ASP A 173 -4.65 -0.83 10.98
CA ASP A 173 -3.70 -0.51 9.92
C ASP A 173 -4.18 0.70 9.12
N ALA A 174 -3.57 1.85 9.33
CA ALA A 174 -3.88 3.08 8.63
C ALA A 174 -3.02 3.30 7.36
N THR A 175 -2.24 2.30 6.96
CA THR A 175 -1.28 2.48 5.86
C THR A 175 -1.96 2.87 4.54
N PHE A 176 -3.09 2.24 4.20
CA PHE A 176 -3.81 2.56 2.98
C PHE A 176 -4.46 3.94 3.05
N GLU A 177 -5.13 4.25 4.15
CA GLU A 177 -5.77 5.54 4.40
C GLU A 177 -4.77 6.69 4.30
N GLU A 178 -3.74 6.70 5.13
CA GLU A 178 -2.81 7.82 5.25
C GLU A 178 -1.97 8.05 3.98
N ILE A 179 -1.61 6.96 3.27
CA ILE A 179 -0.91 7.10 2.00
C ILE A 179 -1.88 7.57 0.90
N PHE A 180 -3.14 7.13 0.95
CA PHE A 180 -4.12 7.65 -0.01
C PHE A 180 -4.46 9.11 0.27
N HIS A 181 -4.49 9.57 1.52
CA HIS A 181 -4.60 11.00 1.85
C HIS A 181 -3.51 11.81 1.15
N LEU A 182 -2.25 11.36 1.18
CA LEU A 182 -1.15 12.02 0.47
C LEU A 182 -1.37 12.06 -1.05
N VAL A 183 -1.81 10.94 -1.64
CA VAL A 183 -2.12 10.85 -3.09
C VAL A 183 -3.30 11.75 -3.45
N HIS A 184 -4.33 11.76 -2.61
CA HIS A 184 -5.53 12.55 -2.82
C HIS A 184 -5.23 14.04 -2.72
N ASP A 185 -4.51 14.47 -1.67
CA ASP A 185 -4.21 15.87 -1.45
C ASP A 185 -3.26 16.44 -2.51
N ALA A 186 -2.11 15.81 -2.67
CA ALA A 186 -1.02 16.36 -3.50
C ALA A 186 -1.08 15.94 -4.98
N GLY A 187 -1.81 14.88 -5.30
CA GLY A 187 -1.86 14.29 -6.64
C GLY A 187 -3.20 14.47 -7.35
N ILE A 188 -4.32 14.05 -6.74
CA ILE A 188 -5.67 14.25 -7.27
C ILE A 188 -6.07 15.71 -7.15
N GLY A 189 -5.86 16.31 -5.98
CA GLY A 189 -6.00 17.72 -5.70
C GLY A 189 -7.14 18.06 -4.75
N THR A 190 -6.85 18.12 -3.44
CA THR A 190 -7.77 18.64 -2.40
C THR A 190 -7.37 20.06 -2.00
N HIS A 191 -6.27 20.21 -1.26
CA HIS A 191 -5.74 21.50 -0.82
C HIS A 191 -4.66 22.04 -1.76
N MET A 192 -4.03 21.16 -2.55
CA MET A 192 -3.01 21.50 -3.52
C MET A 192 -3.55 21.38 -4.95
N PRO A 193 -2.99 22.10 -5.93
CA PRO A 193 -3.31 21.89 -7.34
C PRO A 193 -3.01 20.45 -7.74
N GLY A 194 -4.02 19.72 -8.17
CA GLY A 194 -3.88 18.33 -8.56
C GLY A 194 -4.20 18.08 -10.04
N ALA A 195 -4.07 16.82 -10.43
CA ALA A 195 -4.22 16.40 -11.83
C ALA A 195 -5.65 16.02 -12.22
N LEU A 196 -6.55 15.76 -11.26
CA LEU A 196 -7.87 15.18 -11.52
C LEU A 196 -9.04 16.02 -10.92
N PRO A 197 -9.23 17.27 -11.34
CA PRO A 197 -10.25 18.15 -10.75
C PRO A 197 -11.69 17.61 -10.90
N ASP A 198 -12.03 16.96 -12.01
CA ASP A 198 -13.36 16.39 -12.21
C ASP A 198 -13.62 15.19 -11.27
N PHE A 199 -12.58 14.39 -11.03
CA PHE A 199 -12.65 13.28 -10.07
C PHE A 199 -12.81 13.81 -8.64
N GLN A 200 -12.09 14.85 -8.27
CA GLN A 200 -12.22 15.52 -6.98
C GLN A 200 -13.62 16.09 -6.76
N ILE A 201 -14.22 16.70 -7.79
CA ILE A 201 -15.60 17.19 -7.72
C ILE A 201 -16.57 16.04 -7.45
N ALA A 202 -16.40 14.89 -8.14
CA ALA A 202 -17.23 13.72 -7.95
C ALA A 202 -17.09 13.12 -6.54
N LEU A 203 -15.86 13.02 -6.02
CA LEU A 203 -15.58 12.54 -4.66
C LEU A 203 -16.24 13.43 -3.59
N ARG A 204 -16.16 14.75 -3.71
CA ARG A 204 -16.80 15.69 -2.80
C ARG A 204 -18.33 15.57 -2.81
N ALA A 205 -18.92 15.47 -4.00
CA ALA A 205 -20.36 15.32 -4.14
C ALA A 205 -20.85 14.01 -3.51
N GLU A 206 -20.12 12.92 -3.72
CA GLU A 206 -20.49 11.61 -3.17
C GLU A 206 -20.31 11.53 -1.65
N ALA A 207 -19.26 12.10 -1.09
CA ALA A 207 -19.06 12.17 0.35
C ALA A 207 -20.23 12.84 1.06
N GLU A 208 -20.71 13.97 0.54
CA GLU A 208 -21.90 14.65 1.08
C GLU A 208 -23.19 13.84 0.87
N ALA A 209 -23.35 13.17 -0.28
CA ALA A 209 -24.48 12.29 -0.52
C ALA A 209 -24.48 11.08 0.43
N ALA A 210 -23.31 10.48 0.69
CA ALA A 210 -23.15 9.35 1.59
C ALA A 210 -23.54 9.70 3.04
N ILE A 211 -23.24 10.93 3.49
CA ILE A 211 -23.71 11.44 4.78
C ILE A 211 -25.23 11.63 4.76
N GLY A 212 -25.76 12.28 3.73
CA GLY A 212 -27.18 12.55 3.58
C GLY A 212 -28.05 11.29 3.57
N ASP A 213 -27.53 10.22 2.98
CA ASP A 213 -28.21 8.93 2.84
C ASP A 213 -27.93 7.97 4.03
N GLY A 214 -27.07 8.36 4.99
CA GLY A 214 -26.72 7.53 6.12
C GLY A 214 -25.81 6.33 5.75
N ARG A 215 -25.01 6.45 4.68
CA ARG A 215 -24.04 5.45 4.27
C ARG A 215 -22.67 5.65 4.94
N TRP A 216 -22.38 6.89 5.34
CA TRP A 216 -21.15 7.28 6.03
C TRP A 216 -21.43 8.35 7.09
N GLY A 217 -20.56 8.47 8.10
CA GLY A 217 -20.81 9.38 9.22
C GLY A 217 -21.87 8.86 10.19
N ILE A 218 -21.99 7.56 10.37
CA ILE A 218 -22.97 6.89 11.24
C ILE A 218 -22.27 6.24 12.47
N PRO A 219 -23.00 6.02 13.60
CA PRO A 219 -24.35 6.54 13.88
C PRO A 219 -24.32 8.07 14.01
N VAL A 220 -25.44 8.72 13.71
CA VAL A 220 -25.58 10.16 13.90
C VAL A 220 -25.72 10.45 15.39
N ASP A 221 -24.58 10.66 16.05
CA ASP A 221 -24.47 11.14 17.42
C ASP A 221 -23.66 12.43 17.48
N SER A 222 -23.58 13.07 18.64
CA SER A 222 -22.85 14.35 18.77
C SER A 222 -21.39 14.25 18.39
N GLY A 223 -20.71 13.14 18.73
CA GLY A 223 -19.28 12.97 18.45
C GLY A 223 -19.00 12.77 16.97
N VAL A 224 -19.83 12.01 16.25
CA VAL A 224 -19.69 11.83 14.80
C VAL A 224 -20.07 13.12 14.07
N THR A 225 -21.13 13.80 14.51
CA THR A 225 -21.55 15.08 13.93
C THR A 225 -20.47 16.14 14.06
N ASP A 226 -19.88 16.31 15.24
CA ASP A 226 -18.80 17.27 15.48
C ASP A 226 -17.58 16.97 14.59
N TRP A 227 -17.23 15.69 14.43
CA TRP A 227 -16.14 15.26 13.55
C TRP A 227 -16.44 15.55 12.09
N ILE A 228 -17.64 15.25 11.58
CA ILE A 228 -18.05 15.56 10.20
C ILE A 228 -17.99 17.08 9.93
N GLU A 229 -18.42 17.91 10.91
CA GLU A 229 -18.32 19.37 10.78
C GLU A 229 -16.87 19.85 10.81
N GLU A 230 -15.99 19.20 11.55
CA GLU A 230 -14.54 19.45 11.53
C GLU A 230 -13.96 19.15 10.14
N LEU A 231 -14.26 17.98 9.57
CA LEU A 231 -13.80 17.59 8.24
C LEU A 231 -14.28 18.56 7.14
N ARG A 232 -15.50 19.10 7.27
CA ARG A 232 -15.99 20.13 6.34
C ARG A 232 -15.22 21.44 6.44
N ARG A 233 -14.87 21.87 7.68
CA ARG A 233 -14.06 23.07 7.87
C ARG A 233 -12.66 22.93 7.33
N GLU A 234 -12.12 21.72 7.38
CA GLU A 234 -10.76 21.38 6.96
C GLU A 234 -10.69 20.96 5.48
N ASP A 235 -11.84 20.91 4.79
CA ASP A 235 -11.95 20.42 3.40
C ASP A 235 -11.44 18.98 3.19
N SER A 236 -11.44 18.15 4.24
CA SER A 236 -10.94 16.76 4.24
C SER A 236 -12.03 15.70 4.14
N LEU A 237 -13.31 16.11 4.10
CA LEU A 237 -14.47 15.20 4.10
C LEU A 237 -14.37 14.09 3.03
N ALA A 238 -14.01 14.47 1.80
CA ALA A 238 -13.91 13.53 0.69
C ALA A 238 -12.73 12.56 0.85
N GLN A 239 -11.66 12.98 1.54
CA GLN A 239 -10.49 12.14 1.83
C GLN A 239 -10.88 11.02 2.79
N GLU A 240 -11.53 11.34 3.90
CA GLU A 240 -11.96 10.38 4.91
C GLU A 240 -13.04 9.42 4.38
N TYR A 241 -14.00 9.94 3.59
CA TYR A 241 -15.01 9.09 2.97
C TYR A 241 -14.39 8.05 2.04
N ILE A 242 -13.58 8.48 1.07
CA ILE A 242 -13.02 7.53 0.10
C ILE A 242 -12.01 6.58 0.74
N ALA A 243 -11.27 7.00 1.78
CA ALA A 243 -10.42 6.12 2.56
C ALA A 243 -11.23 5.01 3.26
N SER A 244 -12.41 5.34 3.80
CA SER A 244 -13.32 4.35 4.38
C SER A 244 -13.78 3.31 3.36
N VAL A 245 -14.07 3.75 2.12
CA VAL A 245 -14.43 2.87 1.00
C VAL A 245 -13.23 1.97 0.62
N ILE A 246 -12.02 2.53 0.51
CA ILE A 246 -10.78 1.83 0.16
C ILE A 246 -10.48 0.74 1.20
N ASP A 247 -10.49 1.07 2.47
CA ASP A 247 -10.19 0.13 3.54
C ASP A 247 -11.17 -1.06 3.55
N SER A 248 -12.47 -0.78 3.39
CA SER A 248 -13.48 -1.83 3.31
C SER A 248 -13.35 -2.66 2.02
N TYR A 249 -13.03 -2.02 0.90
CA TYR A 249 -12.85 -2.69 -0.39
C TYR A 249 -11.68 -3.68 -0.40
N TYR A 250 -10.57 -3.34 0.25
CA TYR A 250 -9.42 -4.23 0.38
C TYR A 250 -9.45 -5.09 1.66
N GLY A 251 -10.62 -5.16 2.32
CA GLY A 251 -10.90 -6.12 3.38
C GLY A 251 -10.30 -5.80 4.74
N TYR A 252 -9.81 -4.59 4.97
CA TYR A 252 -9.24 -4.18 6.26
C TYR A 252 -10.27 -4.23 7.40
N TRP A 253 -11.55 -4.09 7.09
CA TRP A 253 -12.67 -4.17 8.05
C TRP A 253 -13.44 -5.48 8.00
N GLY A 254 -13.08 -6.40 7.10
CA GLY A 254 -13.86 -7.61 6.85
C GLY A 254 -14.05 -8.53 8.05
N ALA A 255 -13.06 -8.56 8.97
CA ALA A 255 -13.12 -9.34 10.21
C ALA A 255 -13.57 -8.52 11.43
N PHE A 256 -13.97 -7.26 11.27
CA PHE A 256 -14.45 -6.41 12.36
C PHE A 256 -15.86 -6.82 12.78
N ASP A 257 -16.08 -7.13 14.05
CA ASP A 257 -17.34 -7.68 14.57
C ASP A 257 -17.97 -6.86 15.73
N ASP A 258 -17.29 -5.81 16.21
CA ASP A 258 -17.79 -4.96 17.30
C ASP A 258 -18.93 -4.02 16.87
N ALA A 259 -19.08 -3.77 15.57
CA ALA A 259 -20.18 -2.98 15.00
C ALA A 259 -20.54 -3.48 13.59
N PRO A 260 -21.79 -3.24 13.12
CA PRO A 260 -22.12 -3.38 11.71
C PRO A 260 -21.36 -2.32 10.90
N GLY A 261 -20.83 -2.70 9.73
CA GLY A 261 -20.07 -1.80 8.88
C GLY A 261 -18.59 -1.66 9.21
N GLY A 262 -17.85 -0.92 8.38
CA GLY A 262 -16.44 -0.64 8.50
C GLY A 262 -16.13 0.62 9.34
N MET A 263 -14.85 0.93 9.51
CA MET A 263 -14.38 2.13 10.20
C MET A 263 -15.06 2.34 11.57
N TRP A 264 -14.97 1.31 12.44
CA TRP A 264 -15.65 1.25 13.74
C TRP A 264 -17.16 1.49 13.70
N GLY A 265 -17.81 1.20 12.55
CA GLY A 265 -19.24 1.40 12.31
C GLY A 265 -19.60 2.78 11.76
N ILE A 266 -18.62 3.62 11.40
CA ILE A 266 -18.84 4.94 10.79
C ILE A 266 -19.20 4.81 9.31
N TYR A 267 -18.74 3.76 8.64
CA TYR A 267 -19.08 3.43 7.25
C TYR A 267 -19.99 2.20 7.19
N ILE A 268 -21.00 2.25 6.33
CA ILE A 268 -22.07 1.24 6.28
C ILE A 268 -21.61 -0.17 5.88
N ALA A 269 -20.51 -0.27 5.11
CA ALA A 269 -19.99 -1.51 4.57
C ALA A 269 -18.63 -1.86 5.15
N LYS A 270 -18.35 -3.14 5.42
CA LYS A 270 -17.07 -3.63 5.92
C LYS A 270 -16.27 -4.48 4.93
N ASN A 271 -16.89 -4.85 3.80
CA ASN A 271 -16.25 -5.66 2.77
C ASN A 271 -16.79 -5.30 1.37
N ARG A 272 -16.10 -5.76 0.34
CA ARG A 272 -16.41 -5.45 -1.07
C ARG A 272 -17.83 -5.83 -1.50
N ALA A 273 -18.33 -6.95 -1.04
CA ALA A 273 -19.69 -7.42 -1.40
C ALA A 273 -20.78 -6.52 -0.79
N GLU A 274 -20.53 -6.02 0.42
CA GLU A 274 -21.41 -5.07 1.08
C GLU A 274 -21.36 -3.69 0.40
N ILE A 275 -20.18 -3.19 0.01
CA ILE A 275 -20.06 -1.93 -0.74
C ILE A 275 -20.89 -1.99 -2.01
N ALA A 276 -20.82 -3.08 -2.78
CA ALA A 276 -21.56 -3.23 -4.02
C ALA A 276 -23.09 -3.09 -3.84
N SER A 277 -23.63 -3.46 -2.68
CA SER A 277 -25.05 -3.42 -2.37
C SER A 277 -25.48 -2.16 -1.61
N LEU A 278 -24.62 -1.62 -0.75
CA LEU A 278 -24.98 -0.57 0.21
C LEU A 278 -24.45 0.81 -0.21
N ASP A 279 -23.34 0.85 -0.96
CA ASP A 279 -22.72 2.09 -1.45
C ASP A 279 -22.14 1.94 -2.88
N PRO A 280 -23.01 1.63 -3.87
CA PRO A 280 -22.55 1.41 -5.24
C PRO A 280 -21.89 2.63 -5.90
N ALA A 281 -22.18 3.83 -5.42
CA ALA A 281 -21.59 5.05 -5.94
C ALA A 281 -20.13 5.21 -5.42
N GLY A 282 -19.88 4.94 -4.15
CA GLY A 282 -18.52 4.86 -3.59
C GLY A 282 -17.68 3.79 -4.28
N LEU A 283 -18.28 2.61 -4.54
CA LEU A 283 -17.63 1.56 -5.32
C LEU A 283 -17.21 2.04 -6.71
N ALA A 284 -18.14 2.69 -7.43
CA ALA A 284 -17.88 3.18 -8.78
C ALA A 284 -16.74 4.22 -8.82
N LEU A 285 -16.66 5.11 -7.82
CA LEU A 285 -15.57 6.07 -7.70
C LEU A 285 -14.24 5.37 -7.41
N LEU A 286 -14.22 4.40 -6.50
CA LEU A 286 -13.02 3.64 -6.20
C LEU A 286 -12.50 2.91 -7.45
N GLU A 287 -13.36 2.14 -8.14
CA GLU A 287 -13.01 1.36 -9.32
C GLU A 287 -12.66 2.24 -10.54
N ALA A 288 -13.07 3.50 -10.54
CA ALA A 288 -12.62 4.46 -11.55
C ALA A 288 -11.14 4.85 -11.41
N PHE A 289 -10.49 4.55 -10.28
CA PHE A 289 -9.11 4.92 -10.00
C PHE A 289 -8.23 3.74 -9.58
N LEU A 290 -8.73 2.77 -8.81
CA LEU A 290 -7.97 1.67 -8.22
C LEU A 290 -8.36 0.30 -8.79
N PRO A 291 -7.38 -0.63 -8.94
CA PRO A 291 -7.65 -1.99 -9.40
C PRO A 291 -8.33 -2.84 -8.32
N SER A 292 -8.91 -3.96 -8.74
CA SER A 292 -9.55 -4.90 -7.81
C SER A 292 -8.56 -5.70 -6.96
N MET A 293 -7.33 -5.88 -7.42
CA MET A 293 -6.30 -6.63 -6.72
C MET A 293 -5.10 -5.73 -6.39
N VAL A 294 -4.48 -6.02 -5.28
CA VAL A 294 -3.28 -5.33 -4.81
C VAL A 294 -2.06 -6.00 -5.43
N ASN A 295 -1.34 -5.28 -6.26
CA ASN A 295 -0.24 -5.79 -7.07
C ASN A 295 1.16 -5.46 -6.54
N TYR A 296 1.29 -4.78 -5.39
CA TYR A 296 2.60 -4.65 -4.77
C TYR A 296 3.07 -5.99 -4.19
N GLU A 297 4.36 -6.13 -3.96
CA GLU A 297 4.94 -7.28 -3.30
C GLU A 297 4.75 -7.16 -1.78
N ALA A 298 3.92 -8.05 -1.20
CA ALA A 298 3.76 -8.17 0.24
C ALA A 298 4.99 -8.90 0.84
N ARG A 299 5.85 -8.15 1.52
CA ARG A 299 7.06 -8.68 2.16
C ARG A 299 6.75 -9.03 3.61
N LEU A 300 6.59 -10.31 3.91
CA LEU A 300 6.18 -10.77 5.23
C LEU A 300 7.20 -10.41 6.32
N ASP A 301 6.70 -10.17 7.53
CA ASP A 301 7.56 -9.96 8.70
C ASP A 301 8.57 -11.12 8.83
N LYS A 302 9.86 -10.78 8.99
CA LYS A 302 10.94 -11.76 9.09
C LYS A 302 10.80 -12.76 10.24
N ARG A 303 9.91 -12.49 11.19
CA ARG A 303 9.60 -13.38 12.34
C ARG A 303 8.45 -14.34 12.02
N PHE A 304 7.80 -14.19 10.87
CA PHE A 304 6.69 -15.05 10.49
C PHE A 304 7.10 -16.52 10.45
N THR A 305 6.21 -17.39 10.92
CA THR A 305 6.32 -18.86 10.86
C THR A 305 4.96 -19.47 10.50
N GLY A 306 4.96 -20.65 9.95
CA GLY A 306 3.73 -21.31 9.50
C GLY A 306 3.40 -21.01 8.05
N THR A 307 2.14 -21.07 7.68
CA THR A 307 1.67 -20.84 6.30
C THR A 307 0.93 -19.52 6.21
N PHE A 308 1.35 -18.64 5.31
CA PHE A 308 0.62 -17.42 4.97
C PHE A 308 -0.20 -17.65 3.71
N SER A 309 -1.50 -17.42 3.81
CA SER A 309 -2.45 -17.65 2.73
C SER A 309 -2.91 -16.36 2.07
N LEU A 310 -2.88 -16.33 0.74
CA LEU A 310 -3.59 -15.34 -0.08
C LEU A 310 -5.01 -15.80 -0.41
N ALA A 311 -5.35 -17.07 -0.19
CA ALA A 311 -6.73 -17.57 -0.32
C ALA A 311 -7.57 -17.17 0.89
N PHE A 312 -8.83 -16.79 0.65
CA PHE A 312 -9.76 -16.44 1.72
C PHE A 312 -10.17 -17.67 2.55
N ASP A 313 -9.97 -17.58 3.86
CA ASP A 313 -10.47 -18.52 4.85
C ASP A 313 -11.14 -17.75 6.01
N PRO A 314 -12.45 -17.86 6.19
CA PRO A 314 -13.15 -17.13 7.25
C PRO A 314 -12.73 -17.52 8.66
N SER A 315 -12.05 -18.66 8.85
CA SER A 315 -11.50 -19.06 10.15
C SER A 315 -10.18 -18.34 10.48
N GLU A 316 -9.54 -17.74 9.48
CA GLU A 316 -8.29 -16.97 9.59
C GLU A 316 -8.55 -15.48 9.31
N PRO A 317 -8.77 -14.66 10.35
CA PRO A 317 -9.23 -13.26 10.19
C PRO A 317 -8.38 -12.39 9.27
N TYR A 318 -7.07 -12.62 9.19
CA TYR A 318 -6.18 -11.84 8.33
C TYR A 318 -6.47 -12.06 6.83
N THR A 319 -7.08 -13.18 6.47
CA THR A 319 -7.37 -13.52 5.06
C THR A 319 -8.45 -12.63 4.45
N HIS A 320 -9.23 -11.92 5.26
CA HIS A 320 -10.12 -10.89 4.75
C HIS A 320 -9.37 -9.84 3.92
N LYS A 321 -8.12 -9.50 4.30
CA LYS A 321 -7.29 -8.52 3.58
C LYS A 321 -6.26 -9.19 2.66
N SER A 322 -5.63 -10.31 3.06
CA SER A 322 -4.62 -10.97 2.22
C SER A 322 -5.18 -11.56 0.92
N GLN A 323 -6.48 -11.88 0.85
CA GLN A 323 -7.12 -12.40 -0.38
C GLN A 323 -7.05 -11.44 -1.57
N TYR A 324 -6.76 -10.18 -1.34
CA TYR A 324 -6.63 -9.17 -2.41
C TYR A 324 -5.18 -8.98 -2.86
N LEU A 325 -4.21 -9.58 -2.19
CA LEU A 325 -2.81 -9.61 -2.62
C LEU A 325 -2.62 -10.66 -3.72
N ILE A 326 -1.76 -10.35 -4.69
CA ILE A 326 -1.35 -11.33 -5.73
C ILE A 326 0.14 -11.63 -5.70
N ASN A 327 0.94 -10.89 -4.92
CA ASN A 327 2.38 -11.10 -4.80
C ASN A 327 2.77 -11.20 -3.32
N ALA A 328 3.56 -12.20 -2.95
CA ALA A 328 4.02 -12.38 -1.59
C ALA A 328 5.45 -12.93 -1.54
N THR A 329 6.24 -12.38 -0.63
CA THR A 329 7.62 -12.79 -0.39
C THR A 329 7.82 -13.10 1.10
N LEU A 330 8.29 -14.31 1.40
CA LEU A 330 8.82 -14.63 2.71
C LEU A 330 10.16 -13.94 2.91
N THR A 331 10.34 -13.32 4.05
CA THR A 331 11.62 -12.72 4.44
C THR A 331 12.22 -13.42 5.65
N GLY A 332 13.50 -13.13 5.94
CA GLY A 332 14.21 -13.79 7.05
C GLY A 332 14.59 -15.24 6.73
N SER A 333 14.68 -16.07 7.77
CA SER A 333 15.14 -17.46 7.68
C SER A 333 14.34 -18.43 8.54
N ASN A 334 13.13 -18.04 8.94
CA ASN A 334 12.24 -18.95 9.68
C ASN A 334 11.57 -19.93 8.71
N ALA A 335 11.25 -21.12 9.21
CA ALA A 335 10.42 -22.07 8.47
C ALA A 335 9.02 -21.49 8.26
N ALA A 336 8.68 -21.22 7.03
CA ALA A 336 7.42 -20.61 6.61
C ALA A 336 7.02 -21.12 5.22
N ASN A 337 5.75 -20.99 4.89
CA ASN A 337 5.17 -21.45 3.64
C ASN A 337 4.25 -20.38 3.05
N LEU A 338 3.93 -20.49 1.76
CA LEU A 338 2.99 -19.62 1.06
C LEU A 338 1.89 -20.45 0.39
N THR A 339 0.67 -19.95 0.45
CA THR A 339 -0.44 -20.42 -0.38
C THR A 339 -1.00 -19.24 -1.16
N GLY A 340 -1.06 -19.38 -2.48
CA GLY A 340 -1.64 -18.44 -3.42
C GLY A 340 -3.17 -18.41 -3.36
N ASN A 341 -3.79 -17.71 -4.29
CA ASN A 341 -5.24 -17.62 -4.47
C ASN A 341 -5.66 -18.05 -5.89
N ALA A 342 -6.81 -17.60 -6.38
CA ALA A 342 -7.31 -17.98 -7.69
C ALA A 342 -6.84 -17.05 -8.84
N PHE A 343 -5.81 -16.24 -8.62
CA PHE A 343 -5.23 -15.31 -9.60
C PHE A 343 -3.79 -15.70 -9.89
N ASP A 344 -3.24 -15.19 -10.98
CA ASP A 344 -1.84 -15.38 -11.34
C ASP A 344 -0.94 -14.75 -10.25
N ASN A 345 -0.41 -15.59 -9.35
CA ASN A 345 0.40 -15.15 -8.23
C ASN A 345 1.88 -15.10 -8.57
N ARG A 346 2.61 -14.21 -7.89
CA ARG A 346 4.06 -14.26 -7.82
C ARG A 346 4.48 -14.44 -6.37
N LEU A 347 5.15 -15.56 -6.13
CA LEU A 347 5.49 -16.03 -4.80
C LEU A 347 7.00 -16.19 -4.70
N ARG A 348 7.58 -15.80 -3.58
CA ARG A 348 8.99 -15.98 -3.29
C ARG A 348 9.18 -16.56 -1.91
N GLY A 349 9.94 -17.65 -1.81
CA GLY A 349 10.40 -18.24 -0.56
C GLY A 349 11.46 -17.40 0.14
N ASN A 350 11.93 -17.87 1.29
CA ASN A 350 13.10 -17.36 1.98
C ASN A 350 14.26 -18.38 1.91
N THR A 351 15.28 -18.24 2.77
CA THR A 351 16.44 -19.14 2.78
C THR A 351 16.23 -20.45 3.54
N SER A 352 15.03 -20.72 4.04
CA SER A 352 14.64 -22.03 4.62
C SER A 352 13.94 -22.89 3.58
N ASP A 353 13.80 -24.18 3.88
CA ASP A 353 12.96 -25.07 3.07
C ASP A 353 11.49 -24.62 3.16
N ASN A 354 10.89 -24.25 2.04
CA ASN A 354 9.52 -23.77 1.98
C ASN A 354 8.60 -24.76 1.24
N THR A 355 7.33 -24.74 1.56
CA THR A 355 6.26 -25.25 0.71
C THR A 355 5.53 -24.05 0.11
N ILE A 356 5.44 -24.02 -1.22
CA ILE A 356 4.78 -22.94 -1.95
C ILE A 356 3.73 -23.59 -2.85
N ASP A 357 2.49 -23.20 -2.63
CA ASP A 357 1.31 -23.67 -3.37
C ASP A 357 0.73 -22.46 -4.12
N GLY A 358 0.69 -22.51 -5.46
CA GLY A 358 0.17 -21.41 -6.28
C GLY A 358 -1.34 -21.33 -6.26
N GLY A 359 -2.03 -22.47 -6.19
CA GLY A 359 -3.48 -22.56 -6.25
C GLY A 359 -4.00 -22.63 -7.67
N GLN A 360 -4.99 -21.79 -8.01
CA GLN A 360 -5.49 -21.67 -9.37
C GLN A 360 -4.85 -20.44 -10.02
N GLY A 361 -4.61 -20.50 -11.32
CA GLY A 361 -4.03 -19.39 -12.06
C GLY A 361 -2.86 -19.83 -12.94
N THR A 362 -2.00 -18.90 -13.25
CA THR A 362 -0.68 -19.16 -13.85
C THR A 362 0.37 -18.57 -12.91
N ASP A 363 0.87 -19.41 -12.03
CA ASP A 363 1.65 -18.97 -10.88
C ASP A 363 3.14 -19.03 -11.14
N THR A 364 3.85 -18.05 -10.62
CA THR A 364 5.31 -17.91 -10.77
C THR A 364 6.00 -17.90 -9.41
N VAL A 365 6.96 -18.78 -9.22
CA VAL A 365 7.90 -18.70 -8.09
C VAL A 365 9.16 -17.98 -8.53
N ILE A 366 9.68 -17.09 -7.68
CA ILE A 366 10.84 -16.23 -7.97
C ILE A 366 12.05 -16.71 -7.18
N TYR A 367 13.19 -16.92 -7.88
CA TYR A 367 14.51 -17.18 -7.34
C TYR A 367 15.51 -16.15 -7.85
N CYS A 368 16.27 -15.55 -6.94
CA CYS A 368 17.12 -14.40 -7.26
C CYS A 368 18.54 -14.74 -7.72
N HIS A 369 18.88 -16.01 -7.86
CA HIS A 369 20.13 -16.49 -8.41
C HIS A 369 19.95 -17.08 -9.82
N PRO A 370 21.02 -17.28 -10.61
CA PRO A 370 20.95 -17.92 -11.92
C PRO A 370 20.38 -19.35 -11.85
N ALA A 371 19.64 -19.77 -12.86
CA ALA A 371 19.08 -21.12 -12.92
C ALA A 371 20.10 -22.25 -12.73
N ALA A 372 21.35 -22.02 -13.15
CA ALA A 372 22.44 -22.96 -13.00
C ALA A 372 22.83 -23.27 -11.53
N ASP A 373 22.44 -22.42 -10.59
CA ASP A 373 22.71 -22.60 -9.15
C ASP A 373 21.67 -23.49 -8.47
N TYR A 374 20.64 -23.94 -9.21
CA TYR A 374 19.55 -24.76 -8.69
C TYR A 374 19.46 -26.12 -9.37
N THR A 375 19.01 -27.10 -8.60
CA THR A 375 18.59 -28.40 -9.10
C THR A 375 17.06 -28.49 -9.04
N ILE A 376 16.43 -28.71 -10.18
CA ILE A 376 14.98 -28.83 -10.32
C ILE A 376 14.62 -30.29 -10.57
N THR A 377 13.70 -30.84 -9.78
CA THR A 377 13.23 -32.21 -9.92
C THR A 377 11.71 -32.25 -9.78
N THR A 378 11.03 -32.69 -10.83
CA THR A 378 9.57 -32.86 -10.82
C THR A 378 9.22 -34.33 -10.61
N VAL A 379 8.33 -34.62 -9.67
CA VAL A 379 7.85 -35.94 -9.34
C VAL A 379 6.32 -35.89 -9.16
N GLU A 380 5.59 -36.55 -10.03
CA GLU A 380 4.13 -36.55 -10.03
C GLU A 380 3.53 -35.13 -9.97
N ASP A 381 2.93 -34.74 -8.85
CA ASP A 381 2.13 -33.50 -8.70
C ASP A 381 2.94 -32.32 -8.07
N TRP A 382 4.27 -32.42 -7.96
CA TRP A 382 5.07 -31.40 -7.31
C TRP A 382 6.48 -31.28 -7.90
N THR A 383 7.03 -30.10 -7.76
CA THR A 383 8.42 -29.82 -8.17
C THR A 383 9.26 -29.44 -6.95
N THR A 384 10.45 -30.04 -6.83
CA THR A 384 11.46 -29.65 -5.83
C THR A 384 12.50 -28.78 -6.49
N VAL A 385 12.83 -27.65 -5.86
CA VAL A 385 13.90 -26.74 -6.26
C VAL A 385 14.90 -26.64 -5.12
N THR A 386 16.14 -27.07 -5.34
CA THR A 386 17.21 -27.06 -4.32
C THR A 386 18.33 -26.15 -4.77
N GLY A 387 18.72 -25.20 -3.94
CA GLY A 387 19.78 -24.24 -4.25
C GLY A 387 20.11 -23.27 -3.11
N PRO A 388 20.57 -22.06 -3.42
CA PRO A 388 20.97 -21.07 -2.41
C PRO A 388 19.86 -20.67 -1.43
N ASP A 389 18.60 -20.73 -1.87
CA ASP A 389 17.44 -20.36 -1.07
C ASP A 389 16.80 -21.54 -0.31
N GLY A 390 17.51 -22.69 -0.19
CA GLY A 390 17.03 -23.91 0.51
C GLY A 390 16.57 -25.00 -0.43
N THR A 391 15.63 -25.84 0.06
CA THR A 391 14.98 -26.91 -0.72
C THR A 391 13.49 -26.72 -0.65
N ASP A 392 12.92 -26.14 -1.68
CA ASP A 392 11.51 -25.81 -1.75
C ASP A 392 10.70 -26.87 -2.46
N ARG A 393 9.45 -27.01 -2.03
CA ARG A 393 8.44 -27.84 -2.68
C ARG A 393 7.36 -26.95 -3.29
N LEU A 394 7.17 -27.07 -4.58
CA LEU A 394 6.25 -26.27 -5.37
C LEU A 394 5.06 -27.12 -5.80
N PHE A 395 3.85 -26.68 -5.50
CA PHE A 395 2.57 -27.25 -5.89
C PHE A 395 1.80 -26.25 -6.74
N ASP A 396 1.15 -26.69 -7.80
CA ASP A 396 0.32 -25.84 -8.66
C ASP A 396 1.07 -24.56 -9.08
N ILE A 397 2.31 -24.74 -9.58
CA ILE A 397 3.19 -23.68 -10.10
C ILE A 397 3.52 -24.00 -11.55
N GLU A 398 3.23 -23.04 -12.45
CA GLU A 398 3.49 -23.20 -13.89
C GLU A 398 4.84 -22.63 -14.30
N ARG A 399 5.38 -21.65 -13.55
CA ARG A 399 6.59 -20.93 -13.94
C ARG A 399 7.56 -20.77 -12.77
N ILE A 400 8.83 -20.87 -13.10
CA ILE A 400 9.93 -20.47 -12.19
C ILE A 400 10.71 -19.36 -12.90
N TRP A 401 10.79 -18.21 -12.26
CA TRP A 401 11.63 -17.11 -12.71
C TRP A 401 12.98 -17.16 -11.97
N PHE A 402 14.08 -17.12 -12.72
CA PHE A 402 15.44 -16.99 -12.20
C PHE A 402 16.04 -15.66 -12.65
N HIS A 403 17.11 -15.22 -12.00
CA HIS A 403 17.79 -13.97 -12.37
C HIS A 403 18.20 -13.89 -13.86
N ASP A 404 18.45 -15.02 -14.50
CA ASP A 404 18.92 -15.16 -15.88
C ASP A 404 17.90 -15.75 -16.86
N GLY A 405 16.67 -15.99 -16.43
CA GLY A 405 15.60 -16.47 -17.33
C GLY A 405 14.44 -17.16 -16.64
N GLU A 406 13.48 -17.60 -17.42
CA GLU A 406 12.26 -18.29 -16.96
C GLU A 406 12.28 -19.76 -17.38
N VAL A 407 11.79 -20.64 -16.54
CA VAL A 407 11.51 -22.06 -16.80
C VAL A 407 10.02 -22.30 -16.67
N VAL A 408 9.40 -22.83 -17.72
CA VAL A 408 8.00 -23.29 -17.70
C VAL A 408 7.97 -24.73 -17.26
N LEU A 409 7.24 -25.01 -16.20
CA LEU A 409 7.03 -26.38 -15.72
C LEU A 409 5.95 -27.06 -16.57
N THR A 410 6.22 -28.24 -17.02
CA THR A 410 5.20 -29.10 -17.66
C THR A 410 4.56 -29.96 -16.60
N GLN A 411 3.32 -29.67 -16.27
CA GLN A 411 2.49 -30.53 -15.43
C GLN A 411 2.11 -31.81 -16.17
#